data_dc6d887ef45431f27871b96872d726df
#
_entry.id   dc6d887ef45431f27871b96872d726df
#
_cell.length_a   1.000
_cell.length_b   1.000
_cell.length_c   1.000
_cell.angle_alpha   90.00
_cell.angle_beta   90.00
_cell.angle_gamma   90.00
#
_symmetry.space_group_name_H-M   'P 1'
#
loop_
_entity.id
_entity.type
_entity.pdbx_description
1 polymer ?
#
loop_
_entity_poly.entity_id
_entity_poly.type
_entity_poly.pdbx_seq_one_letter_code
_entity_poly.pdbx_strand_id
1 'polypeptide(L)'
;GDVYKRQGVMYSNPFPVFLGSFGAMAKAFMPKAAKLDECVERMVELAAMSRKDGIMALEGQPVPDKFFEKGMQMLVDGADEQKLVKQMKSEIESMKARHASQQGAVQGWVNLAPAMGMIGTLIGLVLMLGNMGDPKSIGPAMAVALLTTLYGAFVANVMFMPCLLYTS
;
A
#
# COMPACT_ATOMS: atom_id res chain seq x y z
N GLY A 1 -8.63 26.70 1.79
CA GLY A 1 -7.84 25.91 2.77
C GLY A 1 -7.34 24.59 2.21
N ASP A 2 -7.97 24.02 1.16
CA ASP A 2 -7.70 22.64 0.70
C ASP A 2 -6.55 22.51 -0.29
N VAL A 3 -6.17 23.60 -0.97
CA VAL A 3 -5.06 23.58 -1.94
C VAL A 3 -3.72 23.38 -1.23
N TYR A 4 -3.53 23.99 -0.06
CA TYR A 4 -2.32 23.83 0.74
C TYR A 4 -2.21 22.44 1.39
N LYS A 5 -3.32 21.77 1.68
CA LYS A 5 -3.31 20.37 2.17
C LYS A 5 -2.84 19.41 1.08
N ARG A 6 -3.17 19.66 -0.19
CA ARG A 6 -2.79 18.80 -1.32
C ARG A 6 -1.31 18.94 -1.70
N GLN A 7 -0.75 20.14 -1.64
CA GLN A 7 0.69 20.34 -1.78
C GLN A 7 1.46 19.80 -0.58
N GLY A 8 0.89 19.88 0.63
CA GLY A 8 1.46 19.29 1.85
C GLY A 8 1.61 17.76 1.78
N VAL A 9 0.74 17.04 1.06
CA VAL A 9 0.83 15.59 0.89
C VAL A 9 2.05 15.18 0.04
N MET A 10 2.43 15.97 -0.96
CA MET A 10 3.68 15.72 -1.72
C MET A 10 4.94 16.07 -0.92
N TYR A 11 4.86 17.01 0.03
CA TYR A 11 5.98 17.44 0.84
C TYR A 11 6.11 16.70 2.17
N SER A 12 5.02 16.11 2.67
CA SER A 12 4.97 15.43 3.96
C SER A 12 5.24 13.91 3.89
N ASN A 13 5.32 13.33 2.70
CA ASN A 13 5.75 11.95 2.56
C ASN A 13 7.24 11.91 2.22
N PRO A 14 8.10 11.39 3.12
CA PRO A 14 9.52 11.25 2.84
C PRO A 14 9.72 10.40 1.58
N PHE A 15 10.68 10.79 0.75
CA PHE A 15 11.04 10.16 -0.53
C PHE A 15 11.08 8.61 -0.50
N PRO A 16 11.50 7.95 0.61
CA PRO A 16 11.45 6.49 0.73
C PRO A 16 10.04 5.90 0.77
N VAL A 17 9.02 6.65 1.23
CA VAL A 17 7.61 6.19 1.20
C VAL A 17 7.07 6.23 -0.23
N PHE A 18 7.51 7.20 -1.02
CA PHE A 18 7.18 7.30 -2.44
C PHE A 18 7.74 6.11 -3.25
N LEU A 19 9.02 5.78 -3.06
CA LEU A 19 9.60 4.57 -3.68
C LEU A 19 9.00 3.27 -3.13
N GLY A 20 8.63 3.23 -1.85
CA GLY A 20 7.96 2.10 -1.22
C GLY A 20 6.57 1.83 -1.80
N SER A 21 5.83 2.86 -2.25
CA SER A 21 4.53 2.70 -2.88
C SER A 21 4.62 2.01 -4.25
N PHE A 22 5.69 2.24 -5.02
CA PHE A 22 5.97 1.49 -6.25
C PHE A 22 6.27 0.02 -5.98
N GLY A 23 7.01 -0.28 -4.91
CA GLY A 23 7.27 -1.66 -4.47
C GLY A 23 6.00 -2.38 -3.98
N ALA A 24 5.11 -1.67 -3.31
CA ALA A 24 3.80 -2.19 -2.90
C ALA A 24 2.89 -2.46 -4.10
N MET A 25 2.94 -1.59 -5.13
CA MET A 25 2.20 -1.77 -6.38
C MET A 25 2.68 -3.00 -7.16
N ALA A 26 3.99 -3.23 -7.23
CA ALA A 26 4.55 -4.43 -7.86
C ALA A 26 4.16 -5.72 -7.09
N LYS A 27 4.08 -5.67 -5.75
CA LYS A 27 3.63 -6.79 -4.90
C LYS A 27 2.13 -7.05 -5.02
N ALA A 28 1.31 -6.04 -5.27
CA ALA A 28 -0.13 -6.22 -5.48
C ALA A 28 -0.43 -6.99 -6.77
N PHE A 29 0.43 -6.88 -7.79
CA PHE A 29 0.34 -7.68 -9.00
C PHE A 29 0.85 -9.12 -8.84
N MET A 30 1.61 -9.41 -7.78
CA MET A 30 2.06 -10.77 -7.44
C MET A 30 1.64 -11.11 -6.01
N PRO A 31 0.38 -11.50 -5.78
CA PRO A 31 -0.09 -11.86 -4.46
C PRO A 31 0.62 -13.12 -3.98
N LYS A 32 1.51 -12.98 -3.01
CA LYS A 32 1.96 -14.09 -2.21
C LYS A 32 0.86 -14.35 -1.19
N ALA A 33 -0.05 -15.27 -1.52
CA ALA A 33 -1.04 -15.73 -0.56
C ALA A 33 -0.29 -16.16 0.71
N ALA A 34 -0.55 -15.49 1.82
CA ALA A 34 -0.06 -15.95 3.11
C ALA A 34 -0.68 -17.33 3.32
N LYS A 35 0.15 -18.35 3.41
CA LYS A 35 -0.27 -19.73 3.66
C LYS A 35 -0.66 -19.83 5.15
N LEU A 36 -1.84 -19.32 5.48
CA LEU A 36 -2.38 -19.33 6.83
C LEU A 36 -2.47 -20.76 7.38
N ASP A 37 -2.85 -21.71 6.53
CA ASP A 37 -2.96 -23.12 6.92
C ASP A 37 -1.60 -23.69 7.35
N GLU A 38 -0.55 -23.42 6.63
CA GLU A 38 0.83 -23.81 6.96
C GLU A 38 1.31 -23.19 8.29
N CYS A 39 0.92 -21.94 8.57
CA CYS A 39 1.21 -21.29 9.84
C CYS A 39 0.46 -21.94 11.01
N VAL A 40 -0.82 -22.28 10.82
CA VAL A 40 -1.66 -22.91 11.86
C VAL A 40 -1.15 -24.31 12.18
N GLU A 41 -0.85 -25.12 11.16
CA GLU A 41 -0.28 -26.47 11.34
C GLU A 41 1.05 -26.39 12.12
N ARG A 42 1.91 -25.47 11.74
CA ARG A 42 3.20 -25.27 12.42
C ARG A 42 3.03 -24.80 13.88
N MET A 43 2.05 -23.94 14.16
CA MET A 43 1.72 -23.54 15.52
C MET A 43 1.27 -24.71 16.39
N VAL A 44 0.41 -25.59 15.86
CA VAL A 44 -0.06 -26.78 16.57
C VAL A 44 1.08 -27.75 16.85
N GLU A 45 1.97 -27.97 15.88
CA GLU A 45 3.14 -28.83 16.01
C GLU A 45 4.11 -28.30 17.10
N LEU A 46 4.40 -27.00 17.08
CA LEU A 46 5.26 -26.37 18.09
C LEU A 46 4.62 -26.37 19.49
N ALA A 47 3.30 -26.19 19.58
CA ALA A 47 2.59 -26.29 20.83
C ALA A 47 2.64 -27.73 21.42
N ALA A 48 2.57 -28.76 20.56
CA ALA A 48 2.71 -30.15 20.98
C ALA A 48 4.16 -30.45 21.45
N MET A 49 5.15 -29.92 20.76
CA MET A 49 6.56 -30.04 21.11
C MET A 49 6.86 -29.36 22.46
N SER A 50 6.37 -28.14 22.66
CA SER A 50 6.52 -27.41 23.92
C SER A 50 5.93 -28.14 25.13
N ARG A 51 4.82 -28.89 24.92
CA ARG A 51 4.22 -29.71 26.01
C ARG A 51 5.02 -30.95 26.37
N LYS A 52 5.77 -31.51 25.43
CA LYS A 52 6.55 -32.71 25.63
C LYS A 52 7.96 -32.42 26.17
N ASP A 53 8.63 -31.51 25.50
CA ASP A 53 10.07 -31.27 25.67
C ASP A 53 10.36 -29.93 26.38
N GLY A 54 9.31 -29.19 26.73
CA GLY A 54 9.41 -27.88 27.37
C GLY A 54 9.59 -26.73 26.39
N ILE A 55 9.52 -25.50 26.95
CA ILE A 55 9.57 -24.25 26.13
C ILE A 55 10.95 -24.07 25.46
N MET A 56 12.02 -24.56 26.09
CA MET A 56 13.38 -24.47 25.53
C MET A 56 13.56 -25.25 24.22
N ALA A 57 12.75 -26.27 23.98
CA ALA A 57 12.77 -27.02 22.73
C ALA A 57 12.28 -26.19 21.49
N LEU A 58 11.68 -25.04 21.74
CA LEU A 58 11.24 -24.11 20.68
C LEU A 58 12.39 -23.27 20.15
N GLU A 59 13.52 -23.20 20.84
CA GLU A 59 14.68 -22.42 20.43
C GLU A 59 15.26 -22.95 19.11
N GLY A 60 15.47 -22.06 18.15
CA GLY A 60 16.04 -22.41 16.84
C GLY A 60 15.11 -23.13 15.85
N GLN A 61 13.84 -23.34 16.20
CA GLN A 61 12.89 -23.96 15.28
C GLN A 61 12.57 -23.04 14.10
N PRO A 62 12.60 -23.56 12.86
CA PRO A 62 12.26 -22.78 11.69
C PRO A 62 10.76 -22.40 11.69
N VAL A 63 10.48 -21.13 11.57
CA VAL A 63 9.11 -20.60 11.47
C VAL A 63 8.94 -19.80 10.20
N PRO A 64 7.75 -19.83 9.58
CA PRO A 64 7.51 -19.24 8.28
C PRO A 64 7.47 -17.71 8.31
N ASP A 65 7.24 -17.08 9.47
CA ASP A 65 7.07 -15.64 9.59
C ASP A 65 7.89 -15.03 10.74
N LYS A 66 8.51 -13.89 10.45
CA LYS A 66 9.32 -13.12 11.41
C LYS A 66 8.52 -12.62 12.62
N PHE A 67 7.24 -12.37 12.46
CA PHE A 67 6.38 -11.97 13.56
C PHE A 67 6.21 -13.13 14.57
N PHE A 68 6.00 -14.32 14.04
CA PHE A 68 5.88 -15.53 14.83
C PHE A 68 7.22 -15.91 15.51
N GLU A 69 8.34 -15.79 14.79
CA GLU A 69 9.69 -15.99 15.31
C GLU A 69 9.95 -15.11 16.55
N LYS A 70 9.60 -13.82 16.45
CA LYS A 70 9.76 -12.87 17.56
C LYS A 70 8.90 -13.24 18.78
N GLY A 71 7.68 -13.71 18.55
CA GLY A 71 6.81 -14.20 19.62
C GLY A 71 7.38 -15.45 20.32
N MET A 72 7.91 -16.40 19.54
CA MET A 72 8.56 -17.59 20.07
C MET A 72 9.80 -17.26 20.89
N GLN A 73 10.64 -16.34 20.40
CA GLN A 73 11.83 -15.93 21.13
C GLN A 73 11.49 -15.34 22.49
N MET A 74 10.45 -14.51 22.56
CA MET A 74 9.97 -13.97 23.82
C MET A 74 9.47 -15.05 24.80
N LEU A 75 8.85 -16.13 24.28
CA LEU A 75 8.43 -17.28 25.11
C LEU A 75 9.64 -18.02 25.66
N VAL A 76 10.67 -18.27 24.85
CA VAL A 76 11.92 -18.93 25.26
C VAL A 76 12.65 -18.07 26.29
N ASP A 77 12.65 -16.75 26.15
CA ASP A 77 13.23 -15.79 27.10
C ASP A 77 12.45 -15.71 28.45
N GLY A 78 11.36 -16.47 28.58
CA GLY A 78 10.56 -16.51 29.81
C GLY A 78 9.67 -15.31 30.03
N ALA A 79 9.24 -14.65 28.97
CA ALA A 79 8.30 -13.52 29.08
C ALA A 79 6.96 -13.99 29.65
N ASP A 80 6.43 -13.22 30.61
CA ASP A 80 5.08 -13.42 31.13
C ASP A 80 4.02 -13.23 30.04
N GLU A 81 2.93 -14.00 30.11
CA GLU A 81 1.83 -13.99 29.14
C GLU A 81 1.33 -12.55 28.87
N GLN A 82 1.11 -11.76 29.91
CA GLN A 82 0.63 -10.38 29.78
C GLN A 82 1.63 -9.51 29.03
N LYS A 83 2.92 -9.68 29.28
CA LYS A 83 4.00 -8.96 28.61
C LYS A 83 4.10 -9.36 27.15
N LEU A 84 4.00 -10.65 26.84
CA LEU A 84 3.99 -11.19 25.48
C LEU A 84 2.82 -10.62 24.68
N VAL A 85 1.59 -10.73 25.19
CA VAL A 85 0.39 -10.24 24.51
C VAL A 85 0.46 -8.73 24.26
N LYS A 86 0.93 -7.96 25.24
CA LYS A 86 1.08 -6.50 25.11
C LYS A 86 2.10 -6.14 24.02
N GLN A 87 3.24 -6.84 24.00
CA GLN A 87 4.29 -6.60 23.00
C GLN A 87 3.83 -6.97 21.59
N MET A 88 3.18 -8.13 21.44
CA MET A 88 2.66 -8.57 20.14
C MET A 88 1.56 -7.66 19.62
N LYS A 89 0.66 -7.16 20.48
CA LYS A 89 -0.34 -6.15 20.11
C LYS A 89 0.31 -4.86 19.65
N SER A 90 1.31 -4.36 20.34
CA SER A 90 2.05 -3.16 19.96
C SER A 90 2.75 -3.32 18.60
N GLU A 91 3.28 -4.50 18.30
CA GLU A 91 3.89 -4.80 17.00
C GLU A 91 2.84 -4.78 15.87
N ILE A 92 1.66 -5.38 16.12
CA ILE A 92 0.54 -5.35 15.17
C ILE A 92 0.07 -3.92 14.91
N GLU A 93 -0.05 -3.09 15.94
CA GLU A 93 -0.42 -1.68 15.81
C GLU A 93 0.63 -0.90 15.00
N SER A 94 1.90 -1.16 15.23
CA SER A 94 3.00 -0.56 14.48
C SER A 94 2.98 -0.98 13.01
N MET A 95 2.68 -2.26 12.71
CA MET A 95 2.51 -2.75 11.35
C MET A 95 1.31 -2.10 10.67
N LYS A 96 0.17 -2.01 11.35
CA LYS A 96 -1.04 -1.33 10.85
C LYS A 96 -0.77 0.14 10.56
N ALA A 97 -0.07 0.85 11.44
CA ALA A 97 0.27 2.26 11.23
C ALA A 97 1.17 2.46 10.00
N ARG A 98 2.15 1.58 9.78
CA ARG A 98 2.99 1.61 8.57
C ARG A 98 2.17 1.35 7.30
N HIS A 99 1.28 0.35 7.32
CA HIS A 99 0.41 0.06 6.19
C HIS A 99 -0.55 1.23 5.92
N ALA A 100 -1.17 1.81 6.94
CA ALA A 100 -2.04 2.96 6.80
C ALA A 100 -1.33 4.17 6.18
N SER A 101 -0.06 4.41 6.53
CA SER A 101 0.76 5.45 5.92
C SER A 101 1.01 5.20 4.42
N GLN A 102 1.29 3.96 4.04
CA GLN A 102 1.47 3.57 2.64
C GLN A 102 0.15 3.68 1.84
N GLN A 103 -0.96 3.23 2.43
CA GLN A 103 -2.30 3.38 1.86
C GLN A 103 -2.66 4.85 1.63
N GLY A 104 -2.36 5.73 2.60
CA GLY A 104 -2.58 7.16 2.47
C GLY A 104 -1.82 7.78 1.30
N ALA A 105 -0.61 7.33 1.02
CA ALA A 105 0.15 7.77 -0.14
C ALA A 105 -0.50 7.31 -1.46
N VAL A 106 -0.90 6.04 -1.56
CA VAL A 106 -1.60 5.49 -2.74
C VAL A 106 -2.94 6.20 -2.95
N GLN A 107 -3.72 6.44 -1.87
CA GLN A 107 -4.96 7.21 -1.92
C GLN A 107 -4.74 8.63 -2.48
N GLY A 108 -3.63 9.26 -2.12
CA GLY A 108 -3.22 10.54 -2.69
C GLY A 108 -3.10 10.48 -4.22
N TRP A 109 -2.51 9.41 -4.76
CA TRP A 109 -2.38 9.20 -6.20
C TRP A 109 -3.72 8.94 -6.89
N VAL A 110 -4.60 8.13 -6.27
CA VAL A 110 -5.97 7.88 -6.78
C VAL A 110 -6.72 9.19 -6.96
N ASN A 111 -6.56 10.13 -6.04
CA ASN A 111 -7.23 11.43 -6.09
C ASN A 111 -6.54 12.42 -7.05
N LEU A 112 -5.22 12.35 -7.18
CA LEU A 112 -4.43 13.28 -7.99
C LEU A 112 -4.53 12.99 -9.49
N ALA A 113 -4.56 11.71 -9.88
CA ALA A 113 -4.53 11.32 -11.27
C ALA A 113 -5.74 11.87 -12.08
N PRO A 114 -7.00 11.80 -11.61
CA PRO A 114 -8.12 12.44 -12.32
C PRO A 114 -8.02 13.97 -12.33
N ALA A 115 -7.50 14.58 -11.25
CA ALA A 115 -7.32 16.03 -11.18
C ALA A 115 -6.31 16.52 -12.23
N MET A 116 -5.23 15.79 -12.46
CA MET A 116 -4.27 16.08 -13.54
C MET A 116 -4.90 15.88 -14.92
N GLY A 117 -5.78 14.88 -15.07
CA GLY A 117 -6.58 14.69 -16.28
C GLY A 117 -7.46 15.92 -16.58
N MET A 118 -8.15 16.46 -15.58
CA MET A 118 -8.96 17.69 -15.74
C MET A 118 -8.12 18.90 -16.12
N ILE A 119 -6.92 19.07 -15.59
CA ILE A 119 -6.00 20.14 -16.00
C ILE A 119 -5.64 19.98 -17.48
N GLY A 120 -5.36 18.77 -17.92
CA GLY A 120 -5.08 18.48 -19.32
C GLY A 120 -6.24 18.82 -20.26
N THR A 121 -7.48 18.58 -19.84
CA THR A 121 -8.66 19.01 -20.65
C THR A 121 -8.76 20.51 -20.75
N LEU A 122 -8.54 21.26 -19.68
CA LEU A 122 -8.55 22.71 -19.69
C LEU A 122 -7.49 23.27 -20.67
N ILE A 123 -6.27 22.70 -20.63
CA ILE A 123 -5.20 23.07 -21.57
C ILE A 123 -5.63 22.79 -23.02
N GLY A 124 -6.19 21.59 -23.26
CA GLY A 124 -6.71 21.25 -24.62
C GLY A 124 -7.78 22.18 -25.10
N LEU A 125 -8.72 22.59 -24.23
CA LEU A 125 -9.77 23.56 -24.58
C LEU A 125 -9.20 24.95 -24.83
N VAL A 126 -8.23 25.42 -24.08
CA VAL A 126 -7.55 26.70 -24.29
C VAL A 126 -6.85 26.70 -25.66
N LEU A 127 -6.17 25.63 -26.02
CA LEU A 127 -5.52 25.49 -27.33
C LEU A 127 -6.54 25.47 -28.46
N MET A 128 -7.68 24.79 -28.25
CA MET A 128 -8.78 24.78 -29.23
C MET A 128 -9.33 26.20 -29.45
N LEU A 129 -9.62 26.92 -28.36
CA LEU A 129 -10.14 28.28 -28.44
C LEU A 129 -9.15 29.27 -29.07
N GLY A 130 -7.85 29.09 -28.79
CA GLY A 130 -6.79 29.92 -29.40
C GLY A 130 -6.64 29.75 -30.90
N ASN A 131 -7.10 28.63 -31.45
CA ASN A 131 -6.99 28.29 -32.87
C ASN A 131 -8.34 28.22 -33.59
N MET A 132 -9.38 28.87 -33.09
CA MET A 132 -10.72 28.85 -33.67
C MET A 132 -10.78 29.38 -35.11
N GLY A 133 -9.78 30.12 -35.57
CA GLY A 133 -9.68 30.61 -36.97
C GLY A 133 -9.34 29.52 -37.99
N ASP A 134 -8.82 28.36 -37.56
CA ASP A 134 -8.51 27.23 -38.42
C ASP A 134 -9.32 25.98 -38.01
N PRO A 135 -10.36 25.63 -38.77
CA PRO A 135 -11.21 24.45 -38.48
C PRO A 135 -10.45 23.13 -38.44
N LYS A 136 -9.29 23.00 -39.08
CA LYS A 136 -8.48 21.77 -39.09
C LYS A 136 -7.75 21.54 -37.77
N SER A 137 -7.48 22.58 -36.99
CA SER A 137 -6.79 22.50 -35.73
C SER A 137 -7.71 22.14 -34.54
N ILE A 138 -9.02 22.31 -34.69
CA ILE A 138 -10.01 22.07 -33.62
C ILE A 138 -10.05 20.57 -33.24
N GLY A 139 -10.09 19.69 -34.26
CA GLY A 139 -10.16 18.24 -34.03
C GLY A 139 -9.01 17.67 -33.19
N PRO A 140 -7.74 17.93 -33.55
CA PRO A 140 -6.60 17.49 -32.75
C PRO A 140 -6.60 18.06 -31.34
N ALA A 141 -6.95 19.30 -31.10
CA ALA A 141 -7.01 19.92 -29.79
C ALA A 141 -8.10 19.29 -28.90
N MET A 142 -9.27 18.98 -29.45
CA MET A 142 -10.31 18.19 -28.75
C MET A 142 -9.85 16.80 -28.43
N ALA A 143 -9.17 16.12 -29.34
CA ALA A 143 -8.65 14.77 -29.09
C ALA A 143 -7.67 14.75 -27.90
N VAL A 144 -6.77 15.72 -27.82
CA VAL A 144 -5.84 15.86 -26.69
C VAL A 144 -6.61 16.08 -25.39
N ALA A 145 -7.61 16.94 -25.34
CA ALA A 145 -8.43 17.18 -24.16
C ALA A 145 -9.14 15.92 -23.67
N LEU A 146 -9.75 15.15 -24.57
CA LEU A 146 -10.43 13.89 -24.20
C LEU A 146 -9.48 12.78 -23.77
N LEU A 147 -8.34 12.63 -24.46
CA LEU A 147 -7.34 11.62 -24.14
C LEU A 147 -6.71 11.84 -22.77
N THR A 148 -6.43 13.08 -22.40
CA THR A 148 -5.86 13.38 -21.08
C THR A 148 -6.79 13.00 -19.93
N THR A 149 -8.10 13.21 -20.09
CA THR A 149 -9.11 12.76 -19.10
C THR A 149 -9.17 11.24 -19.04
N LEU A 150 -9.20 10.58 -20.20
CA LEU A 150 -9.24 9.13 -20.28
C LEU A 150 -8.03 8.51 -19.57
N TYR A 151 -6.83 8.99 -19.85
CA TYR A 151 -5.62 8.50 -19.19
C TYR A 151 -5.61 8.78 -17.70
N GLY A 152 -6.03 9.97 -17.25
CA GLY A 152 -6.14 10.30 -15.84
C GLY A 152 -7.10 9.38 -15.10
N ALA A 153 -8.27 9.12 -15.66
CA ALA A 153 -9.26 8.19 -15.09
C ALA A 153 -8.79 6.73 -15.14
N PHE A 154 -8.17 6.31 -16.23
CA PHE A 154 -7.64 4.95 -16.39
C PHE A 154 -6.56 4.64 -15.34
N VAL A 155 -5.58 5.51 -15.20
CA VAL A 155 -4.49 5.34 -14.23
C VAL A 155 -5.03 5.29 -12.80
N ALA A 156 -5.97 6.18 -12.44
CA ALA A 156 -6.57 6.19 -11.12
C ALA A 156 -7.34 4.90 -10.80
N ASN A 157 -8.23 4.49 -11.70
CA ASN A 157 -9.19 3.43 -11.44
C ASN A 157 -8.67 2.03 -11.76
N VAL A 158 -7.80 1.88 -12.75
CA VAL A 158 -7.30 0.57 -13.19
C VAL A 158 -5.96 0.22 -12.56
N MET A 159 -5.10 1.22 -12.29
CA MET A 159 -3.78 0.97 -11.71
C MET A 159 -3.76 1.17 -10.19
N PHE A 160 -4.23 2.32 -9.69
CA PHE A 160 -4.07 2.66 -8.28
C PHE A 160 -5.19 2.12 -7.38
N MET A 161 -6.44 2.08 -7.84
CA MET A 161 -7.56 1.63 -7.02
C MET A 161 -7.48 0.14 -6.63
N PRO A 162 -7.14 -0.80 -7.53
CA PRO A 162 -6.94 -2.19 -7.15
C PRO A 162 -5.78 -2.37 -6.17
N CYS A 163 -4.70 -1.59 -6.33
CA CYS A 163 -3.59 -1.61 -5.39
C CYS A 163 -4.02 -1.19 -3.98
N LEU A 164 -4.88 -0.17 -3.87
CA LEU A 164 -5.41 0.29 -2.60
C LEU A 164 -6.30 -0.77 -1.94
N LEU A 165 -7.19 -1.40 -2.72
CA LEU A 165 -8.07 -2.48 -2.23
C LEU A 165 -7.30 -3.71 -1.75
N TYR A 166 -6.17 -4.00 -2.38
CA TYR A 166 -5.36 -5.17 -2.03
C TYR A 166 -4.48 -4.95 -0.81
N THR A 167 -4.21 -3.70 -0.45
CA THR A 167 -3.40 -3.32 0.73
C THR A 167 -4.23 -2.98 1.97
N SER A 168 -5.55 -2.97 1.85
CA SER A 168 -6.48 -2.78 2.97
C SER A 168 -6.87 -4.09 3.61
#